data_82334c525d3919ca8872f497a8e04ef8
#
_entry.id   82334c525d3919ca8872f497a8e04ef8
#
_cell.length_a   1.000
_cell.length_b   1.000
_cell.length_c   1.000
_cell.angle_alpha   90.00
_cell.angle_beta   90.00
_cell.angle_gamma   90.00
#
_symmetry.space_group_name_H-M   'P 1'
#
loop_
_entity.id
_entity.type
_entity.pdbx_description
1 polymer ?
#
loop_
_entity_poly.entity_id
_entity_poly.type
_entity_poly.pdbx_seq_one_letter_code
_entity_poly.pdbx_strand_id
1 'polypeptide(L)'
;MGKIIILTVLIIAGITVNAQNAPAAQVPAANPNQAEISFEKNIHDFGTIKWNGNGVYEFRFKNTGKEPLIISNAQGSCGCVVPTWPKEPIKPGGESLIKVSYDTKKAGSFQKTVVITSNAKTNPQIITVKGVVESQSKRPGMPANK
;
A
#
# COMPACT_ATOMS: atom_id res chain seq x y z
N MET A 1 -42.41 -40.73 71.15
CA MET A 1 -41.60 -39.48 71.00
C MET A 1 -40.52 -39.74 69.95
N GLY A 2 -40.83 -39.50 68.68
CA GLY A 2 -39.97 -39.71 67.56
C GLY A 2 -39.45 -38.38 67.01
N LYS A 3 -38.15 -38.19 67.07
CA LYS A 3 -37.50 -37.01 66.47
C LYS A 3 -37.29 -37.30 64.97
N ILE A 4 -37.99 -36.57 64.14
CA ILE A 4 -37.83 -36.58 62.70
C ILE A 4 -36.68 -35.65 62.37
N ILE A 5 -35.56 -36.24 61.87
CA ILE A 5 -34.44 -35.48 61.36
C ILE A 5 -34.68 -35.26 59.88
N ILE A 6 -35.03 -34.03 59.51
CA ILE A 6 -35.15 -33.63 58.10
C ILE A 6 -33.76 -33.36 57.57
N LEU A 7 -33.28 -34.25 56.73
CA LEU A 7 -32.00 -34.12 56.00
C LEU A 7 -32.27 -33.26 54.75
N THR A 8 -31.96 -31.98 54.83
CA THR A 8 -32.00 -31.06 53.67
C THR A 8 -30.78 -31.35 52.78
N VAL A 9 -31.03 -32.04 51.68
CA VAL A 9 -30.04 -32.23 50.63
C VAL A 9 -29.91 -30.95 49.82
N LEU A 10 -28.81 -30.21 49.99
CA LEU A 10 -28.48 -29.04 49.22
C LEU A 10 -27.90 -29.50 47.85
N ILE A 11 -28.72 -29.45 46.79
CA ILE A 11 -28.27 -29.71 45.43
C ILE A 11 -27.56 -28.46 44.93
N ILE A 12 -26.22 -28.50 44.94
CA ILE A 12 -25.40 -27.46 44.28
C ILE A 12 -25.38 -27.81 42.80
N ALA A 13 -26.22 -27.08 42.01
CA ALA A 13 -26.16 -27.12 40.55
C ALA A 13 -24.85 -26.46 40.09
N GLY A 14 -23.86 -27.29 39.73
CA GLY A 14 -22.62 -26.83 39.13
C GLY A 14 -22.91 -26.25 37.73
N ILE A 15 -22.82 -24.92 37.60
CA ILE A 15 -22.84 -24.27 36.31
C ILE A 15 -21.46 -24.50 35.67
N THR A 16 -21.37 -25.49 34.80
CA THR A 16 -20.20 -25.65 33.92
C THR A 16 -20.22 -24.54 32.91
N VAL A 17 -19.42 -23.49 33.12
CA VAL A 17 -19.11 -22.48 32.14
C VAL A 17 -18.31 -23.17 31.06
N ASN A 18 -18.97 -23.51 29.96
CA ASN A 18 -18.32 -24.00 28.75
C ASN A 18 -17.59 -22.81 28.14
N ALA A 19 -16.30 -22.67 28.41
CA ALA A 19 -15.44 -21.71 27.73
C ALA A 19 -15.43 -22.08 26.24
N GLN A 20 -16.29 -21.41 25.47
CA GLN A 20 -16.29 -21.51 24.01
C GLN A 20 -14.95 -21.05 23.54
N ASN A 21 -14.18 -22.02 23.08
CA ASN A 21 -12.91 -21.84 22.38
C ASN A 21 -13.26 -21.02 21.12
N ALA A 22 -13.14 -19.67 21.21
CA ALA A 22 -13.23 -18.81 20.05
C ALA A 22 -12.11 -19.26 19.10
N PRO A 23 -12.41 -19.56 17.82
CA PRO A 23 -11.37 -19.90 16.87
C PRO A 23 -10.43 -18.69 16.80
N ALA A 24 -9.21 -18.86 17.31
CA ALA A 24 -8.14 -17.91 17.10
C ALA A 24 -8.07 -17.70 15.58
N ALA A 25 -8.30 -16.45 15.14
CA ALA A 25 -8.15 -16.07 13.76
C ALA A 25 -6.75 -16.52 13.33
N GLN A 26 -6.66 -17.60 12.59
CA GLN A 26 -5.42 -18.10 12.04
C GLN A 26 -4.94 -17.03 11.09
N VAL A 27 -3.91 -16.29 11.50
CA VAL A 27 -3.11 -15.47 10.58
C VAL A 27 -2.63 -16.45 9.51
N PRO A 28 -3.00 -16.25 8.23
CA PRO A 28 -2.57 -17.16 7.19
C PRO A 28 -1.06 -17.32 7.25
N ALA A 29 -0.58 -18.53 7.42
CA ALA A 29 0.85 -18.82 7.45
C ALA A 29 1.45 -18.23 6.16
N ALA A 30 2.45 -17.36 6.32
CA ALA A 30 3.09 -16.70 5.19
C ALA A 30 3.62 -17.79 4.24
N ASN A 31 3.06 -17.85 3.03
CA ASN A 31 3.50 -18.80 2.01
C ASN A 31 4.95 -18.45 1.60
N PRO A 32 5.95 -19.29 1.88
CA PRO A 32 7.35 -19.01 1.58
C PRO A 32 7.61 -18.88 0.07
N ASN A 33 6.70 -19.35 -0.75
CA ASN A 33 6.78 -19.30 -2.21
C ASN A 33 6.05 -18.09 -2.81
N GLN A 34 5.33 -17.32 -2.02
CA GLN A 34 4.55 -16.17 -2.48
C GLN A 34 5.38 -15.21 -3.34
N ALA A 35 4.72 -14.54 -4.28
CA ALA A 35 5.32 -13.47 -5.07
C ALA A 35 5.92 -12.39 -4.14
N GLU A 36 7.00 -11.78 -4.55
CA GLU A 36 7.64 -10.68 -3.83
C GLU A 36 8.07 -9.59 -4.81
N ILE A 37 7.73 -8.35 -4.50
CA ILE A 37 8.09 -7.20 -5.32
C ILE A 37 9.27 -6.46 -4.69
N SER A 38 10.35 -6.31 -5.46
CA SER A 38 11.53 -5.55 -5.06
C SER A 38 11.74 -4.39 -6.03
N PHE A 39 11.67 -3.17 -5.52
CA PHE A 39 11.97 -1.97 -6.31
C PHE A 39 13.45 -1.64 -6.24
N GLU A 40 14.06 -1.23 -7.36
CA GLU A 40 15.43 -0.68 -7.38
C GLU A 40 15.50 0.61 -6.56
N LYS A 41 14.46 1.43 -6.66
CA LYS A 41 14.24 2.65 -5.88
C LYS A 41 12.75 2.80 -5.60
N ASN A 42 12.41 3.13 -4.38
CA ASN A 42 11.03 3.43 -3.97
C ASN A 42 10.77 4.94 -3.83
N ILE A 43 11.80 5.77 -3.97
CA ILE A 43 11.69 7.23 -3.93
C ILE A 43 12.43 7.80 -5.13
N HIS A 44 11.76 8.70 -5.86
CA HIS A 44 12.35 9.50 -6.93
C HIS A 44 12.22 10.99 -6.63
N ASP A 45 13.34 11.69 -6.71
CA ASP A 45 13.41 13.14 -6.60
C ASP A 45 13.64 13.73 -7.99
N PHE A 46 12.66 14.47 -8.46
CA PHE A 46 12.77 15.19 -9.74
C PHE A 46 13.67 16.42 -9.67
N GLY A 47 14.07 16.85 -8.46
CA GLY A 47 14.71 18.14 -8.27
C GLY A 47 13.78 19.29 -8.67
N THR A 48 14.31 20.25 -9.42
CA THR A 48 13.52 21.38 -9.93
C THR A 48 13.04 21.11 -11.35
N ILE A 49 11.73 21.11 -11.55
CA ILE A 49 11.06 20.93 -12.85
C ILE A 49 10.50 22.27 -13.32
N LYS A 50 10.68 22.61 -14.59
CA LYS A 50 10.00 23.76 -15.19
C LYS A 50 8.49 23.55 -15.21
N TRP A 51 7.73 24.62 -15.06
CA TRP A 51 6.28 24.56 -15.21
C TRP A 51 5.89 23.92 -16.54
N ASN A 52 4.96 22.98 -16.53
CA ASN A 52 4.56 22.14 -17.66
C ASN A 52 5.72 21.33 -18.29
N GLY A 53 6.79 21.07 -17.51
CA GLY A 53 7.89 20.21 -17.90
C GLY A 53 7.59 18.72 -17.71
N ASN A 54 8.58 17.87 -17.98
CA ASN A 54 8.42 16.42 -17.83
C ASN A 54 8.37 16.01 -16.35
N GLY A 55 7.22 15.49 -15.91
CA GLY A 55 6.99 14.93 -14.57
C GLY A 55 6.78 13.41 -14.59
N VAL A 56 7.36 12.71 -15.55
CA VAL A 56 7.20 11.26 -15.69
C VAL A 56 8.45 10.54 -15.20
N TYR A 57 8.25 9.51 -14.37
CA TYR A 57 9.32 8.62 -13.94
C TYR A 57 8.85 7.16 -13.97
N GLU A 58 9.78 6.24 -14.26
CA GLU A 58 9.55 4.82 -14.34
C GLU A 58 10.28 4.11 -13.19
N PHE A 59 9.50 3.57 -12.26
CA PHE A 59 10.02 2.76 -11.15
C PHE A 59 10.20 1.34 -11.63
N ARG A 60 11.45 0.90 -11.74
CA ARG A 60 11.78 -0.48 -12.08
C ARG A 60 11.62 -1.37 -10.86
N PHE A 61 11.08 -2.54 -11.07
CA PHE A 61 10.94 -3.57 -10.04
C PHE A 61 11.15 -4.96 -10.62
N LYS A 62 11.45 -5.89 -9.72
CA LYS A 62 11.64 -7.31 -10.02
C LYS A 62 10.75 -8.16 -9.13
N ASN A 63 10.21 -9.23 -9.66
CA ASN A 63 9.59 -10.27 -8.87
C ASN A 63 10.68 -11.18 -8.30
N THR A 64 11.00 -11.03 -7.03
CA THR A 64 11.99 -11.85 -6.31
C THR A 64 11.38 -13.08 -5.64
N GLY A 65 10.05 -13.22 -5.70
CA GLY A 65 9.32 -14.39 -5.22
C GLY A 65 9.36 -15.57 -6.18
N LYS A 66 8.71 -16.66 -5.79
CA LYS A 66 8.64 -17.91 -6.56
C LYS A 66 7.32 -18.09 -7.31
N GLU A 67 6.33 -17.26 -7.04
CA GLU A 67 5.04 -17.25 -7.73
C GLU A 67 4.91 -16.04 -8.65
N PRO A 68 4.05 -16.09 -9.69
CA PRO A 68 3.77 -14.94 -10.53
C PRO A 68 3.26 -13.75 -9.71
N LEU A 69 3.85 -12.57 -9.92
CA LEU A 69 3.44 -11.32 -9.29
C LEU A 69 2.32 -10.67 -10.10
N ILE A 70 1.19 -10.38 -9.45
CA ILE A 70 0.05 -9.70 -10.05
C ILE A 70 -0.19 -8.39 -9.29
N ILE A 71 -0.06 -7.26 -9.99
CA ILE A 71 -0.41 -5.95 -9.44
C ILE A 71 -1.89 -5.70 -9.75
N SER A 72 -2.72 -5.71 -8.72
CA SER A 72 -4.16 -5.53 -8.84
C SER A 72 -4.55 -4.06 -8.92
N ASN A 73 -3.81 -3.18 -8.24
CA ASN A 73 -4.08 -1.75 -8.22
C ASN A 73 -2.81 -0.93 -7.97
N ALA A 74 -2.80 0.30 -8.50
CA ALA A 74 -1.85 1.33 -8.11
C ALA A 74 -2.59 2.67 -8.05
N GLN A 75 -2.55 3.33 -6.91
CA GLN A 75 -3.31 4.54 -6.65
C GLN A 75 -2.42 5.67 -6.15
N GLY A 76 -2.46 6.81 -6.83
CA GLY A 76 -1.81 8.04 -6.38
C GLY A 76 -2.53 8.68 -5.20
N SER A 77 -1.78 9.36 -4.33
CA SER A 77 -2.32 10.09 -3.17
C SER A 77 -3.19 11.29 -3.54
N CYS A 78 -3.21 11.71 -4.81
CA CYS A 78 -4.08 12.75 -5.37
C CYS A 78 -4.28 12.51 -6.86
N GLY A 79 -5.28 13.17 -7.47
CA GLY A 79 -5.46 13.17 -8.92
C GLY A 79 -4.32 13.81 -9.73
N CYS A 80 -3.34 14.42 -9.04
CA CYS A 80 -2.14 15.01 -9.65
C CYS A 80 -1.02 13.97 -9.90
N VAL A 81 -1.19 12.73 -9.44
CA VAL A 81 -0.27 11.62 -9.67
C VAL A 81 -1.04 10.45 -10.27
N VAL A 82 -0.66 10.09 -11.49
CA VAL A 82 -1.31 9.00 -12.24
C VAL A 82 -0.31 7.88 -12.47
N PRO A 83 -0.46 6.75 -11.79
CA PRO A 83 0.35 5.56 -12.04
C PRO A 83 -0.21 4.74 -13.20
N THR A 84 0.70 4.13 -13.96
CA THR A 84 0.41 3.10 -14.96
C THR A 84 1.29 1.90 -14.69
N TRP A 85 0.70 0.70 -14.66
CA TRP A 85 1.39 -0.54 -14.29
C TRP A 85 1.01 -1.69 -15.22
N PRO A 86 1.85 -2.75 -15.31
CA PRO A 86 1.55 -3.92 -16.13
C PRO A 86 0.32 -4.65 -15.58
N LYS A 87 -0.56 -5.09 -16.46
CA LYS A 87 -1.76 -5.86 -16.11
C LYS A 87 -1.53 -7.36 -16.16
N GLU A 88 -0.46 -7.78 -16.83
CA GLU A 88 -0.09 -9.19 -16.96
C GLU A 88 0.73 -9.66 -15.76
N PRO A 89 0.61 -10.94 -15.37
CA PRO A 89 1.43 -11.51 -14.32
C PRO A 89 2.92 -11.49 -14.68
N ILE A 90 3.76 -11.03 -13.75
CA ILE A 90 5.22 -11.00 -13.88
C ILE A 90 5.78 -12.30 -13.32
N LYS A 91 6.44 -13.09 -14.15
CA LYS A 91 7.03 -14.38 -13.77
C LYS A 91 8.07 -14.21 -12.65
N PRO A 92 8.36 -15.27 -11.87
CA PRO A 92 9.48 -15.28 -10.93
C PRO A 92 10.80 -14.88 -11.63
N GLY A 93 11.54 -13.95 -11.02
CA GLY A 93 12.75 -13.36 -11.60
C GLY A 93 12.50 -12.35 -12.72
N GLY A 94 11.26 -12.16 -13.16
CA GLY A 94 10.89 -11.18 -14.19
C GLY A 94 10.98 -9.76 -13.67
N GLU A 95 11.29 -8.82 -14.58
CA GLU A 95 11.39 -7.39 -14.32
C GLU A 95 10.29 -6.64 -15.07
N SER A 96 9.85 -5.54 -14.51
CA SER A 96 8.87 -4.65 -15.12
C SER A 96 8.99 -3.25 -14.52
N LEU A 97 8.10 -2.35 -14.93
CA LEU A 97 8.11 -0.97 -14.45
C LEU A 97 6.70 -0.46 -14.12
N ILE A 98 6.65 0.48 -13.18
CA ILE A 98 5.48 1.30 -12.92
C ILE A 98 5.83 2.72 -13.33
N LYS A 99 5.11 3.23 -14.33
CA LYS A 99 5.24 4.61 -14.79
C LYS A 99 4.37 5.50 -13.91
N VAL A 100 4.96 6.56 -13.36
CA VAL A 100 4.27 7.56 -12.55
C VAL A 100 4.36 8.90 -13.26
N SER A 101 3.21 9.52 -13.51
CA SER A 101 3.12 10.85 -14.10
C SER A 101 2.61 11.85 -13.07
N TYR A 102 3.34 12.94 -12.85
CA TYR A 102 2.96 14.05 -11.99
C TYR A 102 2.52 15.26 -12.83
N ASP A 103 1.44 15.93 -12.40
CA ASP A 103 0.94 17.15 -13.04
C ASP A 103 1.82 18.36 -12.72
N THR A 104 2.75 18.66 -13.60
CA THR A 104 3.71 19.78 -13.49
C THR A 104 3.12 21.16 -13.78
N LYS A 105 1.82 21.26 -13.98
CA LYS A 105 1.10 22.56 -14.04
C LYS A 105 0.80 23.12 -12.65
N LYS A 106 1.13 22.39 -11.60
CA LYS A 106 1.00 22.83 -10.21
C LYS A 106 2.36 23.29 -9.71
N ALA A 107 2.56 24.59 -9.63
CA ALA A 107 3.80 25.19 -9.14
C ALA A 107 3.96 24.94 -7.62
N GLY A 108 5.21 24.84 -7.18
CA GLY A 108 5.59 24.65 -5.78
C GLY A 108 6.22 23.30 -5.50
N SER A 109 6.61 23.09 -4.25
CA SER A 109 7.16 21.82 -3.79
C SER A 109 6.08 20.75 -3.69
N PHE A 110 6.45 19.54 -4.03
CA PHE A 110 5.55 18.38 -3.91
C PHE A 110 6.27 17.16 -3.37
N GLN A 111 5.53 16.37 -2.63
CA GLN A 111 5.87 14.99 -2.27
C GLN A 111 4.58 14.19 -2.33
N LYS A 112 4.54 13.19 -3.21
CA LYS A 112 3.37 12.39 -3.48
C LYS A 112 3.71 10.91 -3.45
N THR A 113 2.77 10.12 -2.98
CA THR A 113 2.90 8.67 -2.86
C THR A 113 1.97 7.96 -3.82
N VAL A 114 2.39 6.77 -4.23
CA VAL A 114 1.56 5.80 -4.94
C VAL A 114 1.53 4.52 -4.13
N VAL A 115 0.34 4.07 -3.80
CA VAL A 115 0.08 2.82 -3.10
C VAL A 115 -0.16 1.74 -4.13
N ILE A 116 0.64 0.68 -4.07
CA ILE A 116 0.60 -0.45 -5.00
C ILE A 116 0.05 -1.66 -4.26
N THR A 117 -1.04 -2.22 -4.75
CA THR A 117 -1.68 -3.42 -4.22
C THR A 117 -1.38 -4.60 -5.15
N SER A 118 -0.91 -5.69 -4.59
CA SER A 118 -0.52 -6.89 -5.34
C SER A 118 -0.74 -8.15 -4.51
N ASN A 119 -0.47 -9.32 -5.10
CA ASN A 119 -0.43 -10.59 -4.39
C ASN A 119 0.93 -10.87 -3.72
N ALA A 120 1.83 -9.88 -3.66
CA ALA A 120 3.13 -10.03 -3.05
C ALA A 120 3.04 -10.20 -1.52
N LYS A 121 4.06 -10.86 -0.95
CA LYS A 121 4.20 -11.06 0.49
C LYS A 121 4.17 -9.74 1.26
N THR A 122 4.88 -8.73 0.76
CA THR A 122 4.85 -7.37 1.30
C THR A 122 3.83 -6.55 0.50
N ASN A 123 2.64 -6.40 1.06
CA ASN A 123 1.52 -5.70 0.43
C ASN A 123 0.76 -4.87 1.48
N PRO A 124 0.44 -3.59 1.24
CA PRO A 124 0.78 -2.80 0.04
C PRO A 124 2.23 -2.31 0.02
N GLN A 125 2.74 -2.00 -1.16
CA GLN A 125 4.00 -1.29 -1.37
C GLN A 125 3.74 0.19 -1.65
N ILE A 126 4.66 1.04 -1.22
CA ILE A 126 4.55 2.50 -1.40
C ILE A 126 5.79 2.99 -2.14
N ILE A 127 5.56 3.72 -3.23
CA ILE A 127 6.60 4.48 -3.93
C ILE A 127 6.29 5.98 -3.81
N THR A 128 7.33 6.81 -3.84
CA THR A 128 7.23 8.25 -3.60
C THR A 128 7.90 9.02 -4.71
N VAL A 129 7.24 10.07 -5.18
CA VAL A 129 7.82 11.09 -6.06
C VAL A 129 7.82 12.42 -5.34
N LYS A 130 8.91 13.17 -5.46
CA LYS A 130 9.06 14.51 -4.87
C LYS A 130 9.83 15.44 -5.79
N GLY A 131 9.72 16.73 -5.56
CA GLY A 131 10.43 17.75 -6.32
C GLY A 131 9.82 19.12 -6.12
N VAL A 132 10.25 20.08 -6.93
CA VAL A 132 9.76 21.44 -6.96
C VAL A 132 9.41 21.81 -8.39
N VAL A 133 8.20 22.28 -8.64
CA VAL A 133 7.80 22.84 -9.94
C VAL A 133 7.94 24.35 -9.90
N GLU A 134 8.70 24.92 -10.81
CA GLU A 134 8.86 26.38 -10.94
C GLU A 134 7.52 27.06 -11.21
N SER A 135 7.35 28.28 -10.68
CA SER A 135 6.18 29.09 -10.99
C SER A 135 6.23 29.61 -12.44
N GLN A 136 5.07 29.78 -13.05
CA GLN A 136 4.93 30.30 -14.41
C GLN A 136 5.42 31.77 -14.56
N SER A 137 5.73 32.45 -13.45
CA SER A 137 5.98 33.90 -13.37
C SER A 137 7.35 34.36 -13.86
N LYS A 138 8.18 33.50 -14.46
CA LYS A 138 9.47 33.92 -15.04
C LYS A 138 9.49 33.79 -16.58
N ARG A 139 8.50 34.34 -17.27
CA ARG A 139 8.74 34.78 -18.64
C ARG A 139 9.27 36.21 -18.60
N PRO A 140 10.49 36.47 -19.08
CA PRO A 140 10.93 37.86 -19.31
C PRO A 140 9.98 38.49 -20.35
N GLY A 141 9.22 39.49 -19.96
CA GLY A 141 8.39 40.28 -20.90
C GLY A 141 6.88 40.28 -20.63
N MET A 142 6.37 39.70 -19.57
CA MET A 142 4.95 39.86 -19.19
C MET A 142 4.82 40.96 -18.13
N PRO A 143 4.09 42.08 -18.37
CA PRO A 143 3.87 43.09 -17.33
C PRO A 143 3.04 42.49 -16.23
N ALA A 144 3.46 42.78 -14.97
CA ALA A 144 2.69 42.47 -13.79
C ALA A 144 1.33 43.16 -13.89
N ASN A 145 0.26 42.37 -14.00
CA ASN A 145 -1.09 42.91 -13.90
C ASN A 145 -1.29 43.40 -12.45
N LYS A 146 -1.52 44.71 -12.33
CA LYS A 146 -1.88 45.42 -11.09
C LYS A 146 -3.28 44.99 -10.62
#